data_e85a73616a853598c9b4b06f6bc40ad5
#
_entry.id   e85a73616a853598c9b4b06f6bc40ad5
#
_cell.length_a   1.000
_cell.length_b   1.000
_cell.length_c   1.000
_cell.angle_alpha   90.00
_cell.angle_beta   90.00
_cell.angle_gamma   90.00
#
_symmetry.space_group_name_H-M   'P 1'
#
loop_
_entity.id
_entity.type
_entity.pdbx_description
1 polymer ?
#
loop_
_entity_poly.entity_id
_entity_poly.type
_entity_poly.pdbx_seq_one_letter_code
_entity_poly.pdbx_strand_id
1 'polypeptide(L)'
;MFAHKPLIACFLLGSLPGLALAQAVATQTGNDNDVILEQRGGSNSALLLQQGDANFSRVEQGGGETPLQPTQLELLQRGMGNQATVYQASDYNFGHSAAVVQLGDENVAEVVQADGNGSQATIHQQGARNTHRVEQLFYANGLESRTFGTNNLTEVTQNGAATATTQQIGGDNRITIDQNVFAYGGGVTVDQNGALNEAAVTQVGSRYYTGEVDLAQVGSANSAQVVQWAGFSNLTFSQDGIGNELTARQGTRTGTIRGSSAGNGNRVNIDQSFDGPVLDIAQNGSANEIDVVQHAAYGTASISQTGDANVAVLNQLTEFAAPPSAAIIQNGTGNSTSITQH
;
A
#
# COMPACT_ATOMS: atom_id res chain seq x y z
N MET A 1 33.07 -35.60 0.28
CA MET A 1 32.04 -35.42 -0.72
C MET A 1 30.78 -36.06 -0.18
N PHE A 2 30.00 -35.31 0.63
CA PHE A 2 28.76 -35.78 1.22
C PHE A 2 27.61 -35.27 0.33
N ALA A 3 26.96 -36.20 -0.38
CA ALA A 3 25.77 -35.91 -1.12
C ALA A 3 24.60 -35.68 -0.15
N HIS A 4 24.20 -34.45 0.05
CA HIS A 4 22.98 -34.14 0.78
C HIS A 4 21.78 -34.48 -0.14
N LYS A 5 20.96 -35.41 0.32
CA LYS A 5 19.69 -35.76 -0.36
C LYS A 5 18.67 -34.67 -0.01
N PRO A 6 17.90 -34.18 -0.96
CA PRO A 6 16.80 -33.30 -0.65
C PRO A 6 15.78 -34.01 0.25
N LEU A 7 15.51 -33.43 1.41
CA LEU A 7 14.47 -33.93 2.30
C LEU A 7 13.13 -33.35 1.81
N ILE A 8 12.34 -34.17 1.11
CA ILE A 8 10.96 -33.82 0.77
C ILE A 8 10.09 -34.30 1.93
N ALA A 9 9.70 -33.43 2.83
CA ALA A 9 8.72 -33.72 3.86
C ALA A 9 7.34 -33.26 3.40
N CYS A 10 6.59 -34.15 2.76
CA CYS A 10 5.20 -33.95 2.42
C CYS A 10 4.33 -34.69 3.45
N PHE A 11 3.65 -33.98 4.35
CA PHE A 11 2.68 -34.58 5.24
C PHE A 11 1.29 -34.54 4.58
N LEU A 12 0.89 -35.67 4.01
CA LEU A 12 -0.51 -35.89 3.60
C LEU A 12 -1.31 -36.42 4.82
N LEU A 13 -2.20 -35.63 5.36
CA LEU A 13 -3.23 -36.12 6.28
C LEU A 13 -4.39 -36.66 5.45
N GLY A 14 -4.69 -37.95 5.67
CA GLY A 14 -5.66 -38.73 4.92
C GLY A 14 -7.08 -38.14 4.89
N SER A 15 -7.70 -38.18 3.71
CA SER A 15 -9.03 -37.70 3.42
C SER A 15 -10.10 -38.78 3.63
N LEU A 16 -11.22 -38.39 4.20
CA LEU A 16 -12.48 -39.15 4.15
C LEU A 16 -13.11 -39.01 2.75
N PRO A 17 -13.77 -40.06 2.22
CA PRO A 17 -14.34 -40.03 0.88
C PRO A 17 -15.52 -39.06 0.80
N GLY A 18 -15.44 -38.08 -0.11
CA GLY A 18 -16.49 -37.12 -0.42
C GLY A 18 -16.15 -35.66 -0.17
N LEU A 19 -14.98 -35.35 0.40
CA LEU A 19 -14.49 -33.96 0.60
C LEU A 19 -13.49 -33.59 -0.48
N ALA A 20 -13.53 -32.34 -0.93
CA ALA A 20 -12.50 -31.79 -1.80
C ALA A 20 -11.14 -31.91 -1.11
N LEU A 21 -10.18 -32.55 -1.80
CA LEU A 21 -8.86 -32.84 -1.25
C LEU A 21 -8.03 -31.55 -1.15
N ALA A 22 -7.44 -31.31 0.01
CA ALA A 22 -6.33 -30.35 0.09
C ALA A 22 -5.19 -30.81 -0.82
N GLN A 23 -4.66 -29.89 -1.63
CA GLN A 23 -3.55 -30.17 -2.54
C GLN A 23 -2.30 -29.42 -2.06
N ALA A 24 -1.24 -30.13 -1.81
CA ALA A 24 0.04 -29.57 -1.40
C ALA A 24 1.15 -30.09 -2.32
N VAL A 25 1.88 -29.19 -2.94
CA VAL A 25 3.07 -29.51 -3.73
C VAL A 25 4.20 -28.60 -3.29
N ALA A 26 5.29 -29.18 -2.83
CA ALA A 26 6.53 -28.47 -2.53
C ALA A 26 7.68 -29.06 -3.33
N THR A 27 8.40 -28.21 -4.06
CA THR A 27 9.57 -28.60 -4.85
C THR A 27 10.75 -27.74 -4.40
N GLN A 28 11.84 -28.39 -4.03
CA GLN A 28 13.07 -27.75 -3.59
C GLN A 28 14.25 -28.17 -4.47
N THR A 29 15.07 -27.21 -4.90
CA THR A 29 16.27 -27.44 -5.69
C THR A 29 17.39 -26.57 -5.15
N GLY A 30 18.53 -27.15 -4.80
CA GLY A 30 19.68 -26.49 -4.16
C GLY A 30 19.93 -27.04 -2.76
N ASN A 31 20.58 -26.25 -1.91
CA ASN A 31 21.00 -26.71 -0.59
C ASN A 31 20.26 -25.96 0.53
N ASP A 32 20.08 -26.65 1.67
CA ASP A 32 19.58 -26.06 2.91
C ASP A 32 18.24 -25.27 2.79
N ASN A 33 17.44 -25.59 1.77
CA ASN A 33 16.09 -25.05 1.65
C ASN A 33 15.14 -25.76 2.63
N ASP A 34 14.25 -25.00 3.30
CA ASP A 34 13.32 -25.53 4.28
C ASP A 34 11.87 -25.10 3.98
N VAL A 35 10.93 -26.03 4.06
CA VAL A 35 9.48 -25.81 3.86
C VAL A 35 8.71 -26.43 5.02
N ILE A 36 7.94 -25.62 5.70
CA ILE A 36 6.95 -26.05 6.68
C ILE A 36 5.56 -25.70 6.12
N LEU A 37 4.76 -26.73 5.82
CA LEU A 37 3.42 -26.58 5.29
C LEU A 37 2.41 -27.32 6.17
N GLU A 38 1.46 -26.58 6.71
CA GLU A 38 0.35 -27.11 7.47
C GLU A 38 -0.98 -26.71 6.80
N GLN A 39 -1.81 -27.68 6.46
CA GLN A 39 -3.14 -27.44 5.90
C GLN A 39 -4.20 -28.13 6.77
N ARG A 40 -5.20 -27.38 7.19
CA ARG A 40 -6.36 -27.86 7.98
C ARG A 40 -7.65 -27.55 7.24
N GLY A 41 -8.57 -28.50 7.22
CA GLY A 41 -9.85 -28.39 6.51
C GLY A 41 -9.77 -28.86 5.07
N GLY A 42 -10.86 -28.72 4.33
CA GLY A 42 -10.97 -29.15 2.93
C GLY A 42 -10.61 -28.05 1.94
N SER A 43 -10.31 -28.46 0.71
CA SER A 43 -10.15 -27.57 -0.46
C SER A 43 -9.04 -26.51 -0.39
N ASN A 44 -8.00 -26.70 0.42
CA ASN A 44 -6.83 -25.83 0.40
C ASN A 44 -5.85 -26.28 -0.71
N SER A 45 -5.23 -25.33 -1.37
CA SER A 45 -4.21 -25.59 -2.39
C SER A 45 -2.95 -24.74 -2.13
N ALA A 46 -1.80 -25.40 -2.07
CA ALA A 46 -0.50 -24.74 -1.94
C ALA A 46 0.50 -25.30 -2.94
N LEU A 47 1.07 -24.42 -3.74
CA LEU A 47 2.18 -24.72 -4.64
C LEU A 47 3.40 -23.92 -4.19
N LEU A 48 4.46 -24.62 -3.75
CA LEU A 48 5.69 -24.02 -3.28
C LEU A 48 6.86 -24.48 -4.14
N LEU A 49 7.64 -23.53 -4.64
CA LEU A 49 8.84 -23.78 -5.40
C LEU A 49 10.00 -22.96 -4.81
N GLN A 50 11.01 -23.65 -4.32
CA GLN A 50 12.27 -23.05 -3.87
C GLN A 50 13.43 -23.49 -4.75
N GLN A 51 14.16 -22.53 -5.29
CA GLN A 51 15.33 -22.75 -6.12
C GLN A 51 16.51 -21.89 -5.64
N GLY A 52 17.62 -22.52 -5.30
CA GLY A 52 18.81 -21.87 -4.74
C GLY A 52 19.08 -22.38 -3.33
N ASP A 53 19.72 -21.58 -2.50
CA ASP A 53 20.21 -22.06 -1.22
C ASP A 53 19.57 -21.33 -0.03
N ALA A 54 19.38 -22.04 1.08
CA ALA A 54 18.93 -21.51 2.36
C ALA A 54 17.61 -20.73 2.32
N ASN A 55 16.71 -21.00 1.37
CA ASN A 55 15.38 -20.38 1.35
C ASN A 55 14.47 -21.05 2.39
N PHE A 56 13.65 -20.26 3.06
CA PHE A 56 12.72 -20.72 4.09
C PHE A 56 11.28 -20.35 3.74
N SER A 57 10.36 -21.31 3.90
CA SER A 57 8.92 -21.06 3.77
C SER A 57 8.15 -21.68 4.92
N ARG A 58 7.29 -20.90 5.55
CA ARG A 58 6.29 -21.38 6.50
C ARG A 58 4.91 -21.03 6.01
N VAL A 59 4.07 -22.03 5.81
CA VAL A 59 2.71 -21.87 5.30
C VAL A 59 1.73 -22.57 6.24
N GLU A 60 0.72 -21.84 6.66
CA GLU A 60 -0.38 -22.38 7.42
C GLU A 60 -1.70 -21.97 6.74
N GLN A 61 -2.46 -22.94 6.25
CA GLN A 61 -3.76 -22.72 5.63
C GLN A 61 -4.84 -23.41 6.46
N GLY A 62 -5.79 -22.63 6.95
CA GLY A 62 -7.01 -23.08 7.60
C GLY A 62 -8.23 -22.76 6.74
N GLY A 63 -9.23 -23.64 6.72
CA GLY A 63 -10.46 -23.37 5.99
C GLY A 63 -11.64 -24.17 6.57
N GLY A 64 -12.85 -23.71 6.25
CA GLY A 64 -14.07 -24.45 6.58
C GLY A 64 -14.10 -25.83 5.90
N GLU A 65 -14.97 -26.72 6.38
CA GLU A 65 -15.04 -28.09 5.87
C GLU A 65 -15.46 -28.21 4.40
N THR A 66 -16.21 -27.23 3.87
CA THR A 66 -16.69 -27.20 2.47
C THR A 66 -16.80 -25.79 1.91
N PRO A 67 -15.67 -25.08 1.69
CA PRO A 67 -15.74 -23.74 1.11
C PRO A 67 -16.20 -23.79 -0.34
N LEU A 68 -16.94 -22.76 -0.78
CA LEU A 68 -17.34 -22.60 -2.19
C LEU A 68 -16.13 -22.28 -3.09
N GLN A 69 -15.10 -21.66 -2.53
CA GLN A 69 -13.82 -21.41 -3.18
C GLN A 69 -12.68 -21.85 -2.29
N PRO A 70 -11.66 -22.51 -2.84
CA PRO A 70 -10.50 -22.98 -2.06
C PRO A 70 -9.62 -21.80 -1.61
N THR A 71 -8.95 -21.99 -0.48
CA THR A 71 -7.80 -21.15 -0.12
C THR A 71 -6.60 -21.56 -0.98
N GLN A 72 -5.98 -20.60 -1.64
CA GLN A 72 -4.93 -20.84 -2.62
C GLN A 72 -3.64 -20.09 -2.28
N LEU A 73 -2.52 -20.76 -2.44
CA LEU A 73 -1.18 -20.17 -2.34
C LEU A 73 -0.31 -20.64 -3.51
N GLU A 74 0.31 -19.66 -4.16
CA GLU A 74 1.47 -19.89 -5.03
C GLU A 74 2.67 -19.17 -4.44
N LEU A 75 3.75 -19.89 -4.14
CA LEU A 75 4.99 -19.35 -3.60
C LEU A 75 6.18 -19.77 -4.44
N LEU A 76 6.87 -18.79 -4.98
CA LEU A 76 8.12 -18.97 -5.70
C LEU A 76 9.25 -18.21 -5.00
N GLN A 77 10.29 -18.93 -4.55
CA GLN A 77 11.53 -18.34 -4.06
C GLN A 77 12.69 -18.79 -4.94
N ARG A 78 13.45 -17.85 -5.47
CA ARG A 78 14.62 -18.11 -6.30
C ARG A 78 15.78 -17.22 -5.88
N GLY A 79 16.89 -17.82 -5.46
CA GLY A 79 18.07 -17.14 -4.96
C GLY A 79 18.48 -17.67 -3.61
N MET A 80 19.02 -16.83 -2.75
CA MET A 80 19.59 -17.28 -1.49
C MET A 80 18.93 -16.58 -0.29
N GLY A 81 18.60 -17.36 0.74
CA GLY A 81 18.15 -16.82 2.04
C GLY A 81 16.80 -16.10 2.03
N ASN A 82 15.96 -16.28 0.98
CA ASN A 82 14.64 -15.69 0.97
C ASN A 82 13.73 -16.35 2.02
N GLN A 83 12.86 -15.54 2.65
CA GLN A 83 11.95 -16.00 3.69
C GLN A 83 10.51 -15.65 3.33
N ALA A 84 9.61 -16.61 3.44
CA ALA A 84 8.17 -16.38 3.27
C ALA A 84 7.40 -17.02 4.42
N THR A 85 6.53 -16.24 5.05
CA THR A 85 5.56 -16.73 6.04
C THR A 85 4.17 -16.36 5.56
N VAL A 86 3.32 -17.35 5.36
CA VAL A 86 1.94 -17.15 4.89
C VAL A 86 0.97 -17.85 5.82
N TYR A 87 0.08 -17.07 6.40
CA TYR A 87 -1.04 -17.54 7.19
C TYR A 87 -2.34 -17.17 6.49
N GLN A 88 -3.16 -18.17 6.17
CA GLN A 88 -4.46 -17.98 5.55
C GLN A 88 -5.51 -18.77 6.34
N ALA A 89 -6.45 -18.08 6.96
CA ALA A 89 -7.54 -18.69 7.71
C ALA A 89 -8.88 -18.12 7.26
N SER A 90 -9.72 -18.95 6.66
CA SER A 90 -11.06 -18.57 6.22
C SER A 90 -12.12 -19.28 7.05
N ASP A 91 -12.93 -18.52 7.76
CA ASP A 91 -14.07 -19.04 8.52
C ASP A 91 -15.35 -19.13 7.69
N TYR A 92 -15.33 -18.64 6.45
CA TYR A 92 -16.48 -18.52 5.56
C TYR A 92 -16.32 -19.32 4.26
N ASN A 93 -17.31 -19.22 3.39
CA ASN A 93 -17.40 -20.01 2.16
C ASN A 93 -16.38 -19.62 1.06
N PHE A 94 -15.66 -18.53 1.20
CA PHE A 94 -14.70 -18.06 0.20
C PHE A 94 -13.30 -18.08 0.77
N GLY A 95 -12.42 -18.87 0.16
CA GLY A 95 -11.02 -18.95 0.54
C GLY A 95 -10.22 -17.71 0.12
N HIS A 96 -9.10 -17.52 0.78
CA HIS A 96 -8.13 -16.47 0.44
C HIS A 96 -7.20 -16.92 -0.69
N SER A 97 -6.63 -15.97 -1.42
CA SER A 97 -5.62 -16.22 -2.44
C SER A 97 -4.37 -15.39 -2.19
N ALA A 98 -3.21 -16.03 -2.16
CA ALA A 98 -1.93 -15.35 -2.11
C ALA A 98 -1.00 -15.85 -3.23
N ALA A 99 -0.30 -14.92 -3.88
CA ALA A 99 0.79 -15.22 -4.80
C ALA A 99 2.03 -14.44 -4.35
N VAL A 100 3.10 -15.15 -4.00
CA VAL A 100 4.35 -14.55 -3.52
C VAL A 100 5.50 -15.00 -4.41
N VAL A 101 6.18 -14.05 -5.01
CA VAL A 101 7.36 -14.27 -5.84
C VAL A 101 8.54 -13.49 -5.26
N GLN A 102 9.59 -14.19 -4.88
CA GLN A 102 10.84 -13.62 -4.39
C GLN A 102 12.01 -14.06 -5.30
N LEU A 103 12.61 -13.09 -5.97
CA LEU A 103 13.74 -13.30 -6.89
C LEU A 103 14.94 -12.51 -6.40
N GLY A 104 16.04 -13.20 -6.08
CA GLY A 104 17.26 -12.61 -5.52
C GLY A 104 17.47 -13.05 -4.07
N ASP A 105 18.11 -12.21 -3.25
CA ASP A 105 18.66 -12.68 -1.99
C ASP A 105 18.03 -11.99 -0.77
N GLU A 106 17.84 -12.76 0.30
CA GLU A 106 17.43 -12.25 1.62
C GLU A 106 16.11 -11.44 1.61
N ASN A 107 15.22 -11.67 0.63
CA ASN A 107 13.91 -11.01 0.64
C ASN A 107 12.98 -11.67 1.65
N VAL A 108 12.13 -10.87 2.30
CA VAL A 108 11.17 -11.31 3.32
C VAL A 108 9.74 -10.99 2.88
N ALA A 109 8.84 -11.96 2.95
CA ALA A 109 7.41 -11.77 2.75
C ALA A 109 6.62 -12.38 3.91
N GLU A 110 5.80 -11.58 4.56
CA GLU A 110 4.88 -12.01 5.60
C GLU A 110 3.46 -11.67 5.14
N VAL A 111 2.58 -12.66 5.03
CA VAL A 111 1.21 -12.49 4.59
C VAL A 111 0.26 -13.14 5.59
N VAL A 112 -0.64 -12.35 6.13
CA VAL A 112 -1.73 -12.79 7.00
C VAL A 112 -3.05 -12.44 6.33
N GLN A 113 -3.85 -13.43 6.01
CA GLN A 113 -5.22 -13.28 5.49
C GLN A 113 -6.17 -14.04 6.41
N ALA A 114 -6.98 -13.33 7.16
CA ALA A 114 -7.84 -13.94 8.19
C ALA A 114 -9.22 -13.26 8.26
N ASP A 115 -10.14 -13.96 8.93
CA ASP A 115 -11.44 -13.43 9.37
C ASP A 115 -12.31 -12.84 8.25
N GLY A 116 -12.45 -13.52 7.10
CA GLY A 116 -13.29 -12.93 6.09
C GLY A 116 -13.44 -13.74 4.82
N ASN A 117 -13.95 -13.07 3.79
CA ASN A 117 -14.24 -13.66 2.50
C ASN A 117 -13.24 -13.19 1.44
N GLY A 118 -12.47 -14.11 0.88
CA GLY A 118 -11.87 -13.97 -0.43
C GLY A 118 -10.83 -12.84 -0.60
N SER A 119 -10.02 -12.54 0.41
CA SER A 119 -8.92 -11.58 0.24
C SER A 119 -7.85 -12.09 -0.73
N GLN A 120 -7.28 -11.18 -1.50
CA GLN A 120 -6.24 -11.48 -2.50
C GLN A 120 -4.99 -10.66 -2.24
N ALA A 121 -3.82 -11.31 -2.25
CA ALA A 121 -2.52 -10.65 -2.15
C ALA A 121 -1.59 -11.16 -3.25
N THR A 122 -1.06 -10.25 -4.04
CA THR A 122 -0.01 -10.55 -5.03
C THR A 122 1.23 -9.76 -4.67
N ILE A 123 2.33 -10.44 -4.36
CA ILE A 123 3.60 -9.84 -3.96
C ILE A 123 4.69 -10.31 -4.93
N HIS A 124 5.40 -9.36 -5.50
CA HIS A 124 6.56 -9.61 -6.32
C HIS A 124 7.75 -8.80 -5.82
N GLN A 125 8.79 -9.49 -5.32
CA GLN A 125 10.05 -8.90 -4.87
C GLN A 125 11.19 -9.35 -5.80
N GLN A 126 11.94 -8.41 -6.34
CA GLN A 126 13.14 -8.69 -7.12
C GLN A 126 14.30 -7.82 -6.62
N GLY A 127 15.40 -8.46 -6.26
CA GLY A 127 16.59 -7.81 -5.73
C GLY A 127 16.97 -8.37 -4.38
N ALA A 128 17.41 -7.54 -3.45
CA ALA A 128 17.91 -8.06 -2.17
C ALA A 128 17.35 -7.30 -0.96
N ARG A 129 17.08 -8.04 0.12
CA ARG A 129 16.65 -7.51 1.42
C ARG A 129 15.39 -6.65 1.36
N ASN A 130 14.51 -6.90 0.39
CA ASN A 130 13.22 -6.25 0.37
C ASN A 130 12.28 -6.95 1.36
N THR A 131 11.44 -6.18 2.04
CA THR A 131 10.49 -6.71 3.03
C THR A 131 9.07 -6.28 2.69
N HIS A 132 8.16 -7.26 2.63
CA HIS A 132 6.72 -7.04 2.58
C HIS A 132 6.05 -7.64 3.80
N ARG A 133 5.21 -6.83 4.48
CA ARG A 133 4.31 -7.27 5.55
C ARG A 133 2.90 -6.90 5.19
N VAL A 134 2.04 -7.90 5.07
CA VAL A 134 0.67 -7.75 4.61
C VAL A 134 -0.27 -8.41 5.61
N GLU A 135 -1.22 -7.63 6.10
CA GLU A 135 -2.30 -8.10 6.93
C GLU A 135 -3.64 -7.72 6.30
N GLN A 136 -4.44 -8.70 5.92
CA GLN A 136 -5.76 -8.52 5.31
C GLN A 136 -6.80 -9.22 6.18
N LEU A 137 -7.64 -8.42 6.84
CA LEU A 137 -8.66 -8.89 7.77
C LEU A 137 -10.06 -8.58 7.24
N PHE A 138 -11.02 -9.40 7.60
CA PHE A 138 -12.41 -9.29 7.22
C PHE A 138 -12.61 -9.30 5.69
N TYR A 139 -13.58 -8.72 5.11
CA TYR A 139 -14.04 -8.76 3.72
C TYR A 139 -12.94 -8.83 2.62
N ALA A 140 -13.35 -8.96 1.39
CA ALA A 140 -12.53 -9.13 0.19
C ALA A 140 -11.54 -7.95 -0.03
N ASN A 141 -10.38 -8.02 0.62
CA ASN A 141 -9.29 -7.08 0.40
C ASN A 141 -8.48 -7.46 -0.85
N GLY A 142 -7.95 -6.47 -1.55
CA GLY A 142 -7.08 -6.67 -2.70
C GLY A 142 -5.74 -5.95 -2.54
N LEU A 143 -4.63 -6.67 -2.74
CA LEU A 143 -3.29 -6.09 -2.78
C LEU A 143 -2.53 -6.57 -4.01
N GLU A 144 -1.96 -5.62 -4.73
CA GLU A 144 -0.90 -5.86 -5.70
C GLU A 144 0.33 -5.05 -5.31
N SER A 145 1.45 -5.74 -5.01
CA SER A 145 2.67 -5.09 -4.55
C SER A 145 3.89 -5.58 -5.31
N ARG A 146 4.64 -4.64 -5.90
CA ARG A 146 5.85 -4.92 -6.68
C ARG A 146 7.03 -4.11 -6.15
N THR A 147 8.15 -4.79 -5.93
CA THR A 147 9.39 -4.15 -5.49
C THR A 147 10.56 -4.62 -6.33
N PHE A 148 11.32 -3.67 -6.86
CA PHE A 148 12.54 -3.89 -7.64
C PHE A 148 13.68 -3.08 -7.03
N GLY A 149 14.68 -3.77 -6.46
CA GLY A 149 15.84 -3.09 -5.88
C GLY A 149 16.26 -3.66 -4.55
N THR A 150 16.69 -2.79 -3.62
CA THR A 150 17.29 -3.25 -2.36
C THR A 150 16.77 -2.52 -1.14
N ASN A 151 16.61 -3.24 -0.03
CA ASN A 151 16.22 -2.69 1.28
C ASN A 151 14.88 -1.96 1.28
N ASN A 152 14.00 -2.21 0.33
CA ASN A 152 12.70 -1.56 0.32
C ASN A 152 11.74 -2.23 1.32
N LEU A 153 10.86 -1.43 1.93
CA LEU A 153 9.87 -1.90 2.89
C LEU A 153 8.47 -1.51 2.44
N THR A 154 7.59 -2.50 2.37
CA THR A 154 6.15 -2.29 2.18
C THR A 154 5.39 -2.93 3.34
N GLU A 155 4.61 -2.13 4.05
CA GLU A 155 3.72 -2.56 5.13
C GLU A 155 2.28 -2.18 4.78
N VAL A 156 1.38 -3.17 4.67
CA VAL A 156 -0.02 -2.95 4.29
C VAL A 156 -0.93 -3.67 5.26
N THR A 157 -1.78 -2.91 5.94
CA THR A 157 -2.87 -3.42 6.76
C THR A 157 -4.20 -3.02 6.12
N GLN A 158 -5.03 -4.00 5.81
CA GLN A 158 -6.35 -3.80 5.21
C GLN A 158 -7.41 -4.48 6.06
N ASN A 159 -8.35 -3.70 6.54
CA ASN A 159 -9.47 -4.17 7.34
C ASN A 159 -10.78 -3.68 6.70
N GLY A 160 -11.49 -4.57 6.02
CA GLY A 160 -12.65 -4.25 5.20
C GLY A 160 -12.36 -4.41 3.70
N ALA A 161 -13.32 -4.11 2.83
CA ALA A 161 -13.17 -4.29 1.37
C ALA A 161 -12.29 -3.19 0.74
N ALA A 162 -11.01 -3.19 1.02
CA ALA A 162 -10.02 -2.21 0.57
C ALA A 162 -9.14 -2.73 -0.57
N THR A 163 -8.64 -1.83 -1.39
CA THR A 163 -7.66 -2.15 -2.43
C THR A 163 -6.40 -1.32 -2.30
N ALA A 164 -5.24 -1.95 -2.49
CA ALA A 164 -3.96 -1.27 -2.53
C ALA A 164 -3.12 -1.76 -3.70
N THR A 165 -2.45 -0.82 -4.36
CA THR A 165 -1.44 -1.10 -5.37
C THR A 165 -0.17 -0.36 -4.99
N THR A 166 0.95 -1.07 -4.88
CA THR A 166 2.23 -0.45 -4.53
C THR A 166 3.32 -0.86 -5.51
N GLN A 167 4.15 0.11 -5.86
CA GLN A 167 5.35 -0.14 -6.64
C GLN A 167 6.54 0.60 -6.01
N GLN A 168 7.66 -0.10 -5.83
CA GLN A 168 8.92 0.49 -5.38
C GLN A 168 10.04 0.08 -6.35
N ILE A 169 10.74 1.08 -6.88
CA ILE A 169 11.91 0.88 -7.74
C ILE A 169 13.07 1.65 -7.13
N GLY A 170 14.18 0.96 -6.84
CA GLY A 170 15.37 1.57 -6.27
C GLY A 170 15.73 1.04 -4.89
N GLY A 171 16.15 1.89 -3.96
CA GLY A 171 16.64 1.41 -2.67
C GLY A 171 16.15 2.20 -1.46
N ASP A 172 16.02 1.50 -0.34
CA ASP A 172 15.67 2.10 0.95
C ASP A 172 14.35 2.91 0.93
N ASN A 173 13.42 2.56 0.02
CA ASN A 173 12.10 3.18 -0.03
C ASN A 173 11.14 2.52 0.98
N ARG A 174 10.21 3.31 1.52
CA ARG A 174 9.22 2.82 2.49
C ARG A 174 7.80 3.20 2.09
N ILE A 175 6.91 2.21 2.09
CA ILE A 175 5.46 2.39 1.95
C ILE A 175 4.78 1.80 3.18
N THR A 176 3.89 2.58 3.80
CA THR A 176 3.01 2.11 4.87
C THR A 176 1.58 2.50 4.51
N ILE A 177 0.70 1.51 4.44
CA ILE A 177 -0.72 1.70 4.14
C ILE A 177 -1.54 1.06 5.25
N ASP A 178 -2.42 1.85 5.87
CA ASP A 178 -3.38 1.40 6.86
C ASP A 178 -4.79 1.78 6.37
N GLN A 179 -5.54 0.78 5.91
CA GLN A 179 -6.92 0.93 5.44
C GLN A 179 -7.88 0.23 6.40
N ASN A 180 -8.48 0.98 7.28
CA ASN A 180 -9.53 0.52 8.17
C ASN A 180 -10.90 0.99 7.66
N VAL A 181 -11.42 0.29 6.66
CA VAL A 181 -12.61 0.67 5.90
C VAL A 181 -13.71 -0.39 6.08
N PHE A 182 -14.78 -0.07 6.74
CA PHE A 182 -15.72 -1.03 7.32
C PHE A 182 -16.37 -2.01 6.32
N ALA A 183 -16.93 -1.58 5.20
CA ALA A 183 -17.67 -2.49 4.29
C ALA A 183 -17.56 -2.12 2.80
N TYR A 184 -17.10 -0.93 2.49
CA TYR A 184 -17.02 -0.42 1.12
C TYR A 184 -15.72 0.35 0.98
N GLY A 185 -14.82 -0.21 0.21
CA GLY A 185 -13.44 0.10 0.16
C GLY A 185 -13.01 1.49 -0.26
N GLY A 186 -11.82 1.84 0.13
CA GLY A 186 -10.99 2.86 -0.48
C GLY A 186 -9.93 2.22 -1.37
N GLY A 187 -9.42 2.99 -2.32
CA GLY A 187 -8.28 2.64 -3.16
C GLY A 187 -7.04 3.41 -2.73
N VAL A 188 -5.90 2.75 -2.70
CA VAL A 188 -4.59 3.40 -2.49
C VAL A 188 -3.63 2.93 -3.56
N THR A 189 -3.05 3.87 -4.30
CA THR A 189 -1.94 3.60 -5.21
C THR A 189 -0.73 4.40 -4.77
N VAL A 190 0.41 3.75 -4.61
CA VAL A 190 1.68 4.41 -4.27
C VAL A 190 2.79 3.91 -5.18
N ASP A 191 3.39 4.82 -5.94
CA ASP A 191 4.54 4.57 -6.80
C ASP A 191 5.76 5.33 -6.30
N GLN A 192 6.85 4.62 -5.95
CA GLN A 192 8.13 5.19 -5.56
C GLN A 192 9.24 4.76 -6.52
N ASN A 193 9.91 5.74 -7.12
CA ASN A 193 11.04 5.51 -8.00
C ASN A 193 12.24 6.35 -7.57
N GLY A 194 13.29 5.69 -7.06
CA GLY A 194 14.49 6.32 -6.56
C GLY A 194 14.93 5.76 -5.22
N ALA A 195 15.32 6.60 -4.28
CA ALA A 195 15.85 6.11 -3.01
C ALA A 195 15.34 6.91 -1.81
N LEU A 196 15.20 6.23 -0.65
CA LEU A 196 14.84 6.88 0.61
C LEU A 196 13.49 7.61 0.57
N ASN A 197 12.60 7.30 -0.38
CA ASN A 197 11.28 7.89 -0.42
C ASN A 197 10.38 7.21 0.62
N GLU A 198 9.54 7.99 1.29
CA GLU A 198 8.62 7.51 2.31
C GLU A 198 7.18 7.95 2.00
N ALA A 199 6.25 6.98 1.99
CA ALA A 199 4.83 7.25 1.84
C ALA A 199 4.05 6.55 2.96
N ALA A 200 3.23 7.31 3.68
CA ALA A 200 2.33 6.80 4.69
C ALA A 200 0.89 7.22 4.36
N VAL A 201 0.01 6.25 4.16
CA VAL A 201 -1.39 6.49 3.84
C VAL A 201 -2.27 5.80 4.87
N THR A 202 -3.13 6.57 5.52
CA THR A 202 -4.14 6.06 6.45
C THR A 202 -5.53 6.41 5.93
N GLN A 203 -6.36 5.40 5.71
CA GLN A 203 -7.77 5.58 5.37
C GLN A 203 -8.64 4.98 6.46
N VAL A 204 -9.44 5.82 7.12
CA VAL A 204 -10.39 5.39 8.13
C VAL A 204 -11.81 5.57 7.59
N GLY A 205 -12.46 4.45 7.28
CA GLY A 205 -13.82 4.46 6.75
C GLY A 205 -14.89 4.63 7.81
N SER A 206 -15.88 5.42 7.47
CA SER A 206 -17.19 5.35 8.09
C SER A 206 -18.06 4.33 7.32
N ARG A 207 -19.37 4.30 7.53
CA ARG A 207 -20.32 3.41 6.83
C ARG A 207 -20.37 3.56 5.30
N TYR A 208 -19.55 4.40 4.70
CA TYR A 208 -19.52 4.73 3.28
C TYR A 208 -18.09 4.60 2.74
N TYR A 209 -17.93 4.66 1.42
CA TYR A 209 -16.64 4.66 0.73
C TYR A 209 -15.65 5.63 1.37
N THR A 210 -14.37 5.24 1.46
CA THR A 210 -13.24 6.10 1.81
C THR A 210 -12.71 6.69 0.54
N GLY A 211 -12.71 7.09 -0.31
CA GLY A 211 -12.10 7.72 -1.47
C GLY A 211 -10.84 7.03 -1.98
N GLU A 212 -10.14 7.72 -2.82
CA GLU A 212 -8.94 7.22 -3.49
C GLU A 212 -7.72 8.08 -3.16
N VAL A 213 -6.57 7.44 -2.99
CA VAL A 213 -5.26 8.08 -2.87
C VAL A 213 -4.36 7.56 -3.98
N ASP A 214 -3.82 8.48 -4.77
CA ASP A 214 -2.83 8.20 -5.81
C ASP A 214 -1.59 9.07 -5.56
N LEU A 215 -0.49 8.44 -5.15
CA LEU A 215 0.77 9.09 -4.80
C LEU A 215 1.89 8.60 -5.70
N ALA A 216 2.64 9.53 -6.27
CA ALA A 216 3.85 9.25 -7.01
C ALA A 216 5.04 10.01 -6.42
N GLN A 217 6.14 9.32 -6.13
CA GLN A 217 7.39 9.91 -5.66
C GLN A 217 8.55 9.50 -6.57
N VAL A 218 9.18 10.48 -7.19
CA VAL A 218 10.33 10.27 -8.08
C VAL A 218 11.52 11.04 -7.52
N GLY A 219 12.69 10.40 -7.44
CA GLY A 219 13.90 11.01 -6.90
C GLY A 219 14.27 10.47 -5.53
N SER A 220 14.65 11.33 -4.60
CA SER A 220 15.16 10.82 -3.32
C SER A 220 14.66 11.60 -2.11
N ALA A 221 14.49 10.86 -1.01
CA ALA A 221 14.09 11.41 0.29
C ALA A 221 12.79 12.24 0.26
N ASN A 222 11.90 11.98 -0.70
CA ASN A 222 10.57 12.59 -0.69
C ASN A 222 9.70 11.90 0.37
N SER A 223 8.90 12.68 1.09
CA SER A 223 8.01 12.19 2.15
C SER A 223 6.57 12.60 1.90
N ALA A 224 5.62 11.65 2.05
CA ALA A 224 4.20 11.93 1.95
C ALA A 224 3.44 11.27 3.09
N GLN A 225 2.66 12.05 3.81
CA GLN A 225 1.72 11.56 4.82
C GLN A 225 0.30 11.96 4.44
N VAL A 226 -0.57 10.99 4.21
CA VAL A 226 -1.96 11.22 3.83
C VAL A 226 -2.88 10.53 4.82
N VAL A 227 -3.86 11.28 5.34
CA VAL A 227 -4.90 10.75 6.21
C VAL A 227 -6.26 11.13 5.64
N GLN A 228 -7.07 10.14 5.30
CA GLN A 228 -8.46 10.33 4.86
C GLN A 228 -9.43 9.69 5.86
N TRP A 229 -10.41 10.46 6.32
CA TRP A 229 -11.51 9.95 7.13
C TRP A 229 -12.84 10.51 6.61
N ALA A 230 -13.80 9.67 6.36
CA ALA A 230 -15.07 9.95 5.69
C ALA A 230 -15.02 9.90 4.15
N GLY A 231 -16.16 9.70 3.52
CA GLY A 231 -16.37 9.12 2.21
C GLY A 231 -15.88 9.88 0.97
N PHE A 232 -15.69 9.22 -0.16
CA PHE A 232 -15.52 9.72 -1.54
C PHE A 232 -14.49 10.84 -1.79
N SER A 233 -13.52 11.01 -0.89
CA SER A 233 -12.47 12.02 -1.08
C SER A 233 -11.36 11.48 -1.97
N ASN A 234 -10.87 12.30 -2.90
CA ASN A 234 -9.82 11.90 -3.82
C ASN A 234 -8.58 12.77 -3.63
N LEU A 235 -7.43 12.13 -3.54
CA LEU A 235 -6.14 12.79 -3.55
C LEU A 235 -5.27 12.19 -4.65
N THR A 236 -4.76 13.06 -5.53
CA THR A 236 -3.73 12.72 -6.51
C THR A 236 -2.58 13.69 -6.33
N PHE A 237 -1.39 13.19 -5.98
CA PHE A 237 -0.23 14.05 -5.75
C PHE A 237 1.07 13.42 -6.25
N SER A 238 1.93 14.24 -6.87
CA SER A 238 3.26 13.82 -7.29
C SER A 238 4.36 14.65 -6.66
N GLN A 239 5.44 14.00 -6.24
CA GLN A 239 6.68 14.64 -5.80
C GLN A 239 7.82 14.20 -6.72
N ASP A 240 8.52 15.17 -7.33
CA ASP A 240 9.65 14.92 -8.21
C ASP A 240 10.86 15.74 -7.75
N GLY A 241 11.97 15.08 -7.42
CA GLY A 241 13.19 15.69 -6.96
C GLY A 241 13.67 15.19 -5.61
N ILE A 242 14.13 16.09 -4.74
CA ILE A 242 14.81 15.70 -3.49
C ILE A 242 14.15 16.36 -2.28
N GLY A 243 13.77 15.55 -1.30
CA GLY A 243 13.33 16.03 0.01
C GLY A 243 12.03 16.85 -0.03
N ASN A 244 11.14 16.61 -0.98
CA ASN A 244 9.83 17.25 -0.99
C ASN A 244 8.93 16.59 0.07
N GLU A 245 8.12 17.40 0.77
CA GLU A 245 7.26 16.96 1.86
C GLU A 245 5.79 17.26 1.55
N LEU A 246 4.92 16.26 1.70
CA LEU A 246 3.46 16.40 1.65
C LEU A 246 2.86 15.93 2.96
N THR A 247 2.03 16.76 3.57
CA THR A 247 1.11 16.36 4.64
C THR A 247 -0.30 16.73 4.21
N ALA A 248 -1.19 15.75 4.05
CA ALA A 248 -2.56 15.98 3.64
C ALA A 248 -3.54 15.28 4.56
N ARG A 249 -4.52 16.04 5.06
CA ARG A 249 -5.63 15.54 5.85
C ARG A 249 -6.93 15.87 5.13
N GLN A 250 -7.74 14.84 4.83
CA GLN A 250 -9.05 15.01 4.21
C GLN A 250 -10.14 14.38 5.08
N GLY A 251 -10.98 15.23 5.66
CA GLY A 251 -12.17 14.84 6.41
C GLY A 251 -13.45 15.22 5.69
N THR A 252 -13.55 14.94 4.39
CA THR A 252 -14.62 15.42 3.49
C THR A 252 -15.48 14.28 2.97
N ARG A 253 -16.73 14.57 2.56
CA ARG A 253 -17.57 13.56 1.88
C ARG A 253 -17.22 13.40 0.40
N THR A 254 -16.74 14.45 -0.27
CA THR A 254 -16.45 14.46 -1.73
C THR A 254 -15.31 15.41 -2.09
N GLY A 255 -14.35 15.62 -1.17
CA GLY A 255 -13.23 16.55 -1.41
C GLY A 255 -12.25 16.04 -2.46
N THR A 256 -11.63 16.97 -3.17
CA THR A 256 -10.62 16.65 -4.18
C THR A 256 -9.36 17.48 -3.94
N ILE A 257 -8.22 16.81 -3.87
CA ILE A 257 -6.89 17.41 -3.89
C ILE A 257 -6.15 16.89 -5.13
N ARG A 258 -5.63 17.80 -5.95
CA ARG A 258 -4.69 17.50 -7.02
C ARG A 258 -3.46 18.35 -6.86
N GLY A 259 -2.27 17.75 -6.97
CA GLY A 259 -1.08 18.53 -6.77
C GLY A 259 0.20 17.92 -7.28
N SER A 260 1.20 18.79 -7.36
CA SER A 260 2.57 18.38 -7.63
C SER A 260 3.58 19.30 -6.94
N SER A 261 4.70 18.72 -6.52
CA SER A 261 5.89 19.43 -6.07
C SER A 261 7.09 18.94 -6.86
N ALA A 262 7.69 19.83 -7.66
CA ALA A 262 8.86 19.54 -8.46
C ALA A 262 10.04 20.39 -8.00
N GLY A 263 11.22 19.76 -7.80
CA GLY A 263 12.44 20.38 -7.32
C GLY A 263 12.85 19.92 -5.94
N ASN A 264 13.42 20.80 -5.11
CA ASN A 264 14.04 20.33 -3.87
C ASN A 264 13.46 21.01 -2.62
N GLY A 265 13.17 20.20 -1.59
CA GLY A 265 12.77 20.72 -0.29
C GLY A 265 11.48 21.53 -0.30
N ASN A 266 10.59 21.29 -1.23
CA ASN A 266 9.28 21.94 -1.25
C ASN A 266 8.37 21.27 -0.21
N ARG A 267 7.51 22.08 0.44
CA ARG A 267 6.62 21.63 1.49
C ARG A 267 5.17 21.99 1.18
N VAL A 268 4.27 21.03 1.34
CA VAL A 268 2.83 21.20 1.19
C VAL A 268 2.11 20.64 2.40
N ASN A 269 1.35 21.49 3.11
CA ASN A 269 0.46 21.09 4.19
C ASN A 269 -0.98 21.40 3.80
N ILE A 270 -1.87 20.43 3.94
CA ILE A 270 -3.27 20.54 3.57
C ILE A 270 -4.15 19.98 4.70
N ASP A 271 -5.11 20.78 5.14
CA ASP A 271 -6.22 20.35 5.99
C ASP A 271 -7.54 20.71 5.31
N GLN A 272 -8.23 19.69 4.79
CA GLN A 272 -9.45 19.85 4.01
C GLN A 272 -10.62 19.14 4.70
N SER A 273 -11.68 19.87 5.00
CA SER A 273 -12.90 19.35 5.63
C SER A 273 -14.18 19.91 5.01
N PHE A 274 -15.35 19.39 5.39
CA PHE A 274 -16.66 19.66 4.83
C PHE A 274 -16.91 19.03 3.45
N ASP A 275 -18.05 19.37 2.84
CA ASP A 275 -18.51 18.75 1.60
C ASP A 275 -17.94 19.44 0.35
N GLY A 276 -17.35 18.67 -0.55
CA GLY A 276 -17.03 19.07 -1.92
C GLY A 276 -15.92 20.12 -2.15
N PRO A 277 -14.96 20.37 -1.23
CA PRO A 277 -13.88 21.30 -1.54
C PRO A 277 -12.96 20.77 -2.64
N VAL A 278 -12.41 21.67 -3.44
CA VAL A 278 -11.48 21.36 -4.52
C VAL A 278 -10.21 22.19 -4.36
N LEU A 279 -9.06 21.53 -4.42
CA LEU A 279 -7.75 22.15 -4.29
C LEU A 279 -6.82 21.67 -5.39
N ASP A 280 -6.28 22.63 -6.16
CA ASP A 280 -5.24 22.38 -7.16
C ASP A 280 -3.93 23.06 -6.73
N ILE A 281 -2.81 22.33 -6.71
CA ILE A 281 -1.50 22.79 -6.26
C ILE A 281 -0.44 22.50 -7.32
N ALA A 282 0.43 23.48 -7.59
CA ALA A 282 1.64 23.27 -8.36
C ALA A 282 2.82 24.04 -7.74
N GLN A 283 3.84 23.32 -7.30
CA GLN A 283 5.13 23.90 -6.86
C GLN A 283 6.23 23.47 -7.81
N ASN A 284 7.02 24.44 -8.27
CA ASN A 284 8.17 24.21 -9.14
C ASN A 284 9.34 25.08 -8.69
N GLY A 285 10.44 24.48 -8.26
CA GLY A 285 11.63 25.14 -7.74
C GLY A 285 12.05 24.58 -6.39
N SER A 286 12.67 25.40 -5.54
CA SER A 286 13.23 24.89 -4.30
C SER A 286 12.72 25.64 -3.07
N ALA A 287 12.57 24.91 -1.97
CA ALA A 287 12.19 25.47 -0.67
C ALA A 287 10.88 26.30 -0.70
N ASN A 288 9.94 25.98 -1.57
CA ASN A 288 8.64 26.62 -1.57
C ASN A 288 7.73 25.96 -0.49
N GLU A 289 6.86 26.76 0.11
CA GLU A 289 5.94 26.32 1.16
C GLU A 289 4.50 26.68 0.82
N ILE A 290 3.60 25.72 0.96
CA ILE A 290 2.15 25.92 0.82
C ILE A 290 1.47 25.36 2.07
N ASP A 291 0.72 26.23 2.76
CA ASP A 291 -0.17 25.85 3.86
C ASP A 291 -1.62 26.16 3.48
N VAL A 292 -2.47 25.14 3.50
CA VAL A 292 -3.89 25.26 3.17
C VAL A 292 -4.77 24.72 4.29
N VAL A 293 -5.68 25.53 4.76
CA VAL A 293 -6.83 25.14 5.57
C VAL A 293 -8.10 25.45 4.77
N GLN A 294 -8.79 24.41 4.31
CA GLN A 294 -9.99 24.54 3.51
C GLN A 294 -11.17 23.89 4.24
N HIS A 295 -11.74 24.64 5.18
CA HIS A 295 -12.90 24.28 5.97
C HIS A 295 -14.13 25.04 5.45
N ALA A 296 -14.43 24.81 4.18
CA ALA A 296 -15.53 25.49 3.50
C ALA A 296 -16.24 24.53 2.54
N ALA A 297 -17.55 24.44 2.64
CA ALA A 297 -18.34 23.63 1.74
C ALA A 297 -18.23 24.14 0.30
N TYR A 298 -17.88 23.24 -0.63
CA TYR A 298 -17.70 23.53 -2.07
C TYR A 298 -16.69 24.64 -2.39
N GLY A 299 -15.79 24.95 -1.44
CA GLY A 299 -14.71 25.90 -1.63
C GLY A 299 -13.76 25.44 -2.74
N THR A 300 -13.29 26.37 -3.56
CA THR A 300 -12.31 26.07 -4.62
C THR A 300 -11.03 26.86 -4.40
N ALA A 301 -9.89 26.24 -4.62
CA ALA A 301 -8.60 26.92 -4.51
C ALA A 301 -7.61 26.42 -5.56
N SER A 302 -6.80 27.36 -6.07
CA SER A 302 -5.67 27.03 -6.94
C SER A 302 -4.43 27.79 -6.47
N ILE A 303 -3.32 27.07 -6.23
CA ILE A 303 -2.06 27.66 -5.78
C ILE A 303 -0.94 27.21 -6.70
N SER A 304 -0.26 28.18 -7.30
CA SER A 304 0.89 27.95 -8.17
C SER A 304 2.10 28.74 -7.71
N GLN A 305 3.20 28.06 -7.41
CA GLN A 305 4.48 28.67 -7.05
C GLN A 305 5.56 28.23 -8.05
N THR A 306 6.28 29.21 -8.61
CA THR A 306 7.40 28.96 -9.49
C THR A 306 8.60 29.81 -9.02
N GLY A 307 9.76 29.17 -8.84
CA GLY A 307 10.97 29.77 -8.28
C GLY A 307 11.26 29.29 -6.87
N ASP A 308 11.98 30.06 -6.08
CA ASP A 308 12.53 29.54 -4.84
C ASP A 308 12.02 30.30 -3.60
N ALA A 309 11.90 29.59 -2.49
CA ALA A 309 11.55 30.14 -1.17
C ALA A 309 10.26 30.97 -1.15
N ASN A 310 9.27 30.64 -1.97
CA ASN A 310 7.97 31.30 -1.94
C ASN A 310 7.07 30.66 -0.87
N VAL A 311 6.25 31.46 -0.18
CA VAL A 311 5.32 31.03 0.86
C VAL A 311 3.90 31.42 0.49
N ALA A 312 2.98 30.46 0.48
CA ALA A 312 1.56 30.68 0.26
C ALA A 312 0.75 30.12 1.41
N VAL A 313 -0.08 30.93 2.04
CA VAL A 313 -1.01 30.53 3.08
C VAL A 313 -2.44 30.82 2.65
N LEU A 314 -3.29 29.80 2.65
CA LEU A 314 -4.70 29.93 2.32
C LEU A 314 -5.57 29.39 3.45
N ASN A 315 -6.48 30.23 3.95
CA ASN A 315 -7.52 29.83 4.90
C ASN A 315 -8.90 30.14 4.32
N GLN A 316 -9.70 29.13 4.07
CA GLN A 316 -11.11 29.24 3.71
C GLN A 316 -11.95 28.62 4.83
N LEU A 317 -12.67 29.45 5.60
CA LEU A 317 -13.28 29.07 6.87
C LEU A 317 -14.81 29.25 6.90
N THR A 318 -15.50 29.20 5.76
CA THR A 318 -16.93 29.49 5.67
C THR A 318 -17.79 28.21 5.73
N GLU A 319 -18.70 28.12 6.69
CA GLU A 319 -19.62 26.98 6.82
C GLU A 319 -20.89 27.09 5.93
N PHE A 320 -21.45 28.30 5.72
CA PHE A 320 -22.79 28.47 5.15
C PHE A 320 -22.94 29.67 4.19
N ALA A 321 -21.86 30.31 3.81
CA ALA A 321 -21.87 31.39 2.80
C ALA A 321 -21.76 30.84 1.37
N ALA A 322 -21.77 31.71 0.41
CA ALA A 322 -21.46 31.31 -0.98
C ALA A 322 -20.07 30.63 -1.02
N PRO A 323 -19.91 29.56 -1.82
CA PRO A 323 -18.63 28.84 -1.88
C PRO A 323 -17.45 29.79 -2.14
N PRO A 324 -16.43 29.82 -1.27
CA PRO A 324 -15.29 30.70 -1.48
C PRO A 324 -14.43 30.20 -2.64
N SER A 325 -13.80 31.14 -3.34
CA SER A 325 -12.83 30.82 -4.38
C SER A 325 -11.58 31.65 -4.19
N ALA A 326 -10.40 31.02 -4.27
CA ALA A 326 -9.11 31.68 -4.13
C ALA A 326 -8.11 31.20 -5.19
N ALA A 327 -7.27 32.12 -5.65
CA ALA A 327 -6.14 31.79 -6.49
C ALA A 327 -4.89 32.52 -6.00
N ILE A 328 -3.79 31.79 -5.82
CA ILE A 328 -2.47 32.34 -5.48
C ILE A 328 -1.51 31.94 -6.58
N ILE A 329 -0.87 32.94 -7.21
CA ILE A 329 0.18 32.71 -8.22
C ILE A 329 1.41 33.49 -7.79
N GLN A 330 2.50 32.78 -7.54
CA GLN A 330 3.78 33.38 -7.17
C GLN A 330 4.87 32.95 -8.16
N ASN A 331 5.53 33.94 -8.75
CA ASN A 331 6.67 33.71 -9.63
C ASN A 331 7.88 34.52 -9.13
N GLY A 332 9.05 33.88 -9.05
CA GLY A 332 10.27 34.46 -8.54
C GLY A 332 10.71 33.91 -7.19
N THR A 333 11.44 34.68 -6.42
CA THR A 333 12.06 34.20 -5.18
C THR A 333 11.58 34.99 -3.98
N GLY A 334 11.28 34.27 -2.87
CA GLY A 334 10.95 34.88 -1.59
C GLY A 334 9.61 35.61 -1.53
N ASN A 335 8.68 35.32 -2.41
CA ASN A 335 7.35 35.91 -2.35
C ASN A 335 6.54 35.30 -1.20
N SER A 336 5.77 36.12 -0.51
CA SER A 336 4.86 35.67 0.54
C SER A 336 3.44 36.19 0.30
N THR A 337 2.46 35.29 0.34
CA THR A 337 1.04 35.64 0.15
C THR A 337 0.19 34.90 1.19
N SER A 338 -0.72 35.62 1.83
CA SER A 338 -1.71 35.04 2.73
C SER A 338 -3.11 35.52 2.33
N ILE A 339 -4.02 34.55 2.14
CA ILE A 339 -5.44 34.82 1.86
C ILE A 339 -6.26 34.15 2.95
N THR A 340 -7.16 34.91 3.58
CA THR A 340 -8.15 34.38 4.52
C THR A 340 -9.55 34.82 4.09
N GLN A 341 -10.46 33.84 3.97
CA GLN A 341 -11.85 34.02 3.59
C GLN A 341 -12.76 33.47 4.71
N HIS A 342 -13.70 34.28 5.17
CA HIS A 342 -14.66 33.94 6.23
C HIS A 342 -16.09 33.91 5.71
#